data_ac4f904e6dac227cdea86380eefec97f
#
_entry.id   ac4f904e6dac227cdea86380eefec97f
#
_cell.length_a   1.000
_cell.length_b   1.000
_cell.length_c   1.000
_cell.angle_alpha   90.00
_cell.angle_beta   90.00
_cell.angle_gamma   90.00
#
_symmetry.space_group_name_H-M   'P 1'
#
loop_
_entity.id
_entity.type
_entity.pdbx_description
1 polymer ?
#
loop_
_entity_poly.entity_id
_entity_poly.type
_entity_poly.pdbx_seq_one_letter_code
_entity_poly.pdbx_strand_id
1 'polypeptide(L)'
;MLSKRQIGSTFKPFLYATAIDQLKLSPCDMLPDLIHCIEPYKYGNPEPWCPTNSSDKYGGMRTLSNALANSKNTISAQLIDKVGPKPVADLARNLGVSSRIPDVPAIALGTPDLSVYEMVGAYGAFANKGIYVKPIMVTKIEDK
;
A
#
# COMPACT_ATOMS: atom_id res chain seq x y z
N MET A 1 -15.62 14.64 13.25
CA MET A 1 -15.20 14.15 11.91
C MET A 1 -13.71 13.82 12.00
N LEU A 2 -13.29 12.60 11.64
CA LEU A 2 -11.88 12.22 11.69
C LEU A 2 -11.13 12.92 10.54
N SER A 3 -10.02 13.59 10.87
CA SER A 3 -9.16 14.23 9.87
C SER A 3 -8.55 13.17 8.98
N LYS A 4 -8.55 13.41 7.66
CA LYS A 4 -7.93 12.55 6.65
C LYS A 4 -6.72 13.25 6.08
N ARG A 5 -5.67 12.49 5.80
CA ARG A 5 -4.43 12.98 5.20
C ARG A 5 -3.87 11.94 4.25
N GLN A 6 -3.08 12.39 3.31
CA GLN A 6 -2.30 11.52 2.45
C GLN A 6 -1.38 10.65 3.29
N ILE A 7 -1.54 9.32 3.16
CA ILE A 7 -0.89 8.35 4.06
C ILE A 7 0.52 7.96 3.62
N GLY A 8 0.92 8.29 2.39
CA GLY A 8 2.24 8.00 1.87
C GLY A 8 2.60 6.52 1.92
N SER A 9 3.87 6.24 2.13
CA SER A 9 4.41 4.88 2.13
C SER A 9 3.83 3.93 3.18
N THR A 10 3.02 4.41 4.11
CA THR A 10 2.30 3.52 5.03
C THR A 10 1.24 2.68 4.31
N PHE A 11 0.90 2.98 3.06
CA PHE A 11 0.03 2.15 2.24
C PHE A 11 0.73 0.94 1.59
N LYS A 12 2.05 0.93 1.53
CA LYS A 12 2.83 -0.16 0.88
C LYS A 12 2.55 -1.56 1.43
N PRO A 13 2.33 -1.81 2.73
CA PRO A 13 1.98 -3.14 3.22
C PRO A 13 0.77 -3.76 2.53
N PHE A 14 -0.25 -2.98 2.14
CA PHE A 14 -1.41 -3.49 1.39
C PHE A 14 -1.01 -3.97 -0.01
N LEU A 15 -0.16 -3.21 -0.70
CA LEU A 15 0.39 -3.60 -2.00
C LEU A 15 1.22 -4.88 -1.90
N TYR A 16 2.13 -4.94 -0.92
CA TYR A 16 3.01 -6.10 -0.75
C TYR A 16 2.24 -7.36 -0.35
N ALA A 17 1.24 -7.23 0.53
CA ALA A 17 0.36 -8.34 0.89
C ALA A 17 -0.40 -8.87 -0.33
N THR A 18 -0.98 -7.97 -1.14
CA THR A 18 -1.66 -8.34 -2.39
C THR A 18 -0.72 -9.03 -3.37
N ALA A 19 0.50 -8.50 -3.54
CA ALA A 19 1.48 -9.08 -4.46
C ALA A 19 1.95 -10.47 -4.01
N ILE A 20 2.23 -10.65 -2.72
CA ILE A 20 2.61 -11.94 -2.14
C ILE A 20 1.49 -12.96 -2.37
N ASP A 21 0.24 -12.60 -2.11
CA ASP A 21 -0.90 -13.51 -2.29
C ASP A 21 -1.16 -13.85 -3.76
N GLN A 22 -1.28 -12.85 -4.63
CA GLN A 22 -1.69 -13.07 -6.02
C GLN A 22 -0.58 -13.63 -6.90
N LEU A 23 0.66 -13.17 -6.72
CA LEU A 23 1.80 -13.59 -7.52
C LEU A 23 2.55 -14.77 -6.90
N LYS A 24 2.08 -15.26 -5.74
CA LYS A 24 2.72 -16.35 -4.98
C LYS A 24 4.19 -16.08 -4.66
N LEU A 25 4.48 -14.81 -4.36
CA LEU A 25 5.81 -14.36 -4.01
C LEU A 25 6.13 -14.65 -2.53
N SER A 26 7.42 -14.77 -2.24
CA SER A 26 7.98 -14.82 -0.90
C SER A 26 8.60 -13.47 -0.52
N PRO A 27 8.66 -13.09 0.75
CA PRO A 27 9.44 -11.93 1.20
C PRO A 27 10.92 -11.97 0.80
N CYS A 28 11.46 -13.16 0.50
CA CYS A 28 12.84 -13.38 0.04
C CYS A 28 13.00 -13.24 -1.48
N ASP A 29 11.91 -13.21 -2.26
CA ASP A 29 12.00 -13.04 -3.71
C ASP A 29 12.56 -11.66 -4.05
N MET A 30 13.36 -11.64 -5.12
CA MET A 30 14.14 -10.46 -5.50
C MET A 30 13.56 -9.79 -6.74
N LEU A 31 13.54 -8.46 -6.72
CA LEU A 31 13.25 -7.61 -7.87
C LEU A 31 14.39 -6.61 -8.08
N PRO A 32 14.62 -6.17 -9.33
CA PRO A 32 15.63 -5.18 -9.63
C PRO A 32 15.21 -3.79 -9.15
N ASP A 33 16.11 -3.08 -8.45
CA ASP A 33 15.89 -1.70 -8.01
C ASP A 33 16.18 -0.73 -9.17
N LEU A 34 15.33 -0.76 -10.20
CA LEU A 34 15.42 0.05 -11.40
C LEU A 34 14.12 0.84 -11.59
N ILE A 35 14.22 1.99 -12.24
CA ILE A 35 13.04 2.79 -12.61
C ILE A 35 12.13 1.91 -13.48
N HIS A 36 10.88 1.86 -13.09
CA HIS A 36 9.83 1.14 -13.79
C HIS A 36 8.70 2.11 -14.13
N CYS A 37 8.39 2.20 -15.41
CA CYS A 37 7.31 3.05 -15.91
C CYS A 37 6.08 2.20 -16.24
N ILE A 38 4.94 2.65 -15.81
CA ILE A 38 3.65 2.10 -16.24
C ILE A 38 3.20 2.88 -17.46
N GLU A 39 2.88 2.16 -18.54
CA GLU A 39 2.46 2.70 -19.82
C GLU A 39 1.23 3.62 -19.70
N PRO A 40 1.12 4.63 -20.56
CA PRO A 40 -0.07 5.47 -20.64
C PRO A 40 -1.33 4.62 -20.86
N TYR A 41 -2.43 5.06 -20.25
CA TYR A 41 -3.78 4.45 -20.34
C TYR A 41 -3.92 3.03 -19.80
N LYS A 42 -2.86 2.35 -19.37
CA LYS A 42 -2.95 0.99 -18.83
C LYS A 42 -3.92 0.90 -17.64
N TYR A 43 -3.92 1.93 -16.78
CA TYR A 43 -4.83 2.06 -15.63
C TYR A 43 -5.55 3.42 -15.64
N GLY A 44 -5.83 3.96 -16.84
CA GLY A 44 -6.54 5.23 -17.02
C GLY A 44 -5.67 6.49 -16.83
N ASN A 45 -4.38 6.37 -16.58
CA ASN A 45 -3.45 7.49 -16.50
C ASN A 45 -3.11 7.98 -17.92
N PRO A 46 -3.21 9.30 -18.23
CA PRO A 46 -2.97 9.83 -19.58
C PRO A 46 -1.49 9.81 -19.97
N GLU A 47 -0.59 9.82 -19.00
CA GLU A 47 0.86 9.86 -19.19
C GLU A 47 1.55 8.68 -18.52
N PRO A 48 2.78 8.30 -18.93
CA PRO A 48 3.53 7.25 -18.27
C PRO A 48 3.80 7.62 -16.81
N TRP A 49 3.62 6.66 -15.91
CA TRP A 49 3.89 6.87 -14.50
C TRP A 49 5.18 6.16 -14.09
N CYS A 50 6.23 6.94 -13.83
CA CYS A 50 7.60 6.51 -13.59
C CYS A 50 8.09 6.99 -12.21
N PRO A 51 7.68 6.40 -11.09
CA PRO A 51 8.11 6.89 -9.78
C PRO A 51 9.58 6.60 -9.51
N THR A 52 10.25 7.56 -8.86
CA THR A 52 11.63 7.47 -8.45
C THR A 52 11.78 7.18 -6.96
N ASN A 53 12.94 6.67 -6.54
CA ASN A 53 13.27 6.51 -5.12
C ASN A 53 13.61 7.87 -4.50
N SER A 54 13.20 8.10 -3.26
CA SER A 54 13.49 9.35 -2.53
C SER A 54 14.99 9.62 -2.34
N SER A 55 15.81 8.57 -2.38
CA SER A 55 17.27 8.67 -2.22
C SER A 55 18.02 8.83 -3.53
N ASP A 56 17.34 8.84 -4.68
CA ASP A 56 17.93 8.78 -6.03
C ASP A 56 19.00 7.68 -6.22
N LYS A 57 18.95 6.65 -5.36
CA LYS A 57 19.84 5.48 -5.44
C LYS A 57 19.11 4.31 -6.03
N TYR A 58 19.70 3.74 -7.06
CA TYR A 58 19.17 2.61 -7.83
C TYR A 58 20.22 1.52 -7.96
N GLY A 59 19.78 0.35 -8.43
CA GLY A 59 20.65 -0.75 -8.82
C GLY A 59 20.67 -1.91 -7.84
N GLY A 60 21.11 -3.04 -8.39
CA GLY A 60 21.13 -4.32 -7.69
C GLY A 60 19.74 -4.96 -7.56
N MET A 61 19.76 -6.17 -7.04
CA MET A 61 18.56 -6.94 -6.70
C MET A 61 18.21 -6.69 -5.23
N ARG A 62 16.91 -6.53 -4.94
CA ARG A 62 16.40 -6.34 -3.57
C ARG A 62 15.36 -7.38 -3.26
N THR A 63 15.43 -8.01 -2.09
CA THR A 63 14.33 -8.82 -1.60
C THR A 63 13.10 -7.95 -1.33
N LEU A 64 11.91 -8.51 -1.43
CA LEU A 64 10.66 -7.79 -1.10
C LEU A 64 10.69 -7.24 0.33
N SER A 65 11.22 -8.01 1.28
CA SER A 65 11.41 -7.56 2.66
C SER A 65 12.30 -6.32 2.75
N ASN A 66 13.48 -6.34 2.08
CA ASN A 66 14.39 -5.19 2.05
C ASN A 66 13.76 -3.97 1.35
N ALA A 67 13.05 -4.21 0.25
CA ALA A 67 12.40 -3.16 -0.52
C ALA A 67 11.31 -2.45 0.27
N LEU A 68 10.49 -3.20 1.03
CA LEU A 68 9.48 -2.63 1.92
C LEU A 68 10.13 -1.86 3.07
N ALA A 69 11.11 -2.45 3.75
CA ALA A 69 11.82 -1.82 4.88
C ALA A 69 12.50 -0.50 4.49
N ASN A 70 13.03 -0.42 3.25
CA ASN A 70 13.67 0.79 2.71
C ASN A 70 12.73 1.65 1.86
N SER A 71 11.45 1.31 1.85
CA SER A 71 10.40 2.08 1.15
C SER A 71 10.71 2.35 -0.34
N LYS A 72 11.23 1.34 -1.07
CA LYS A 72 11.60 1.47 -2.48
C LYS A 72 10.39 1.69 -3.39
N ASN A 73 10.33 2.86 -4.02
CA ASN A 73 9.24 3.22 -4.92
C ASN A 73 9.29 2.46 -6.24
N THR A 74 10.50 2.22 -6.75
CA THR A 74 10.75 1.46 -8.00
C THR A 74 10.18 0.05 -7.92
N ILE A 75 10.34 -0.63 -6.80
CA ILE A 75 9.80 -1.97 -6.58
C ILE A 75 8.29 -1.93 -6.36
N SER A 76 7.79 -0.92 -5.64
CA SER A 76 6.35 -0.71 -5.51
C SER A 76 5.66 -0.48 -6.86
N ALA A 77 6.33 0.25 -7.79
CA ALA A 77 5.82 0.43 -9.16
C ALA A 77 5.76 -0.89 -9.95
N GLN A 78 6.79 -1.73 -9.83
CA GLN A 78 6.77 -3.05 -10.47
C GLN A 78 5.68 -3.96 -9.91
N LEU A 79 5.45 -3.93 -8.61
CA LEU A 79 4.42 -4.74 -7.96
C LEU A 79 3.02 -4.28 -8.37
N ILE A 80 2.73 -2.97 -8.29
CA ILE A 80 1.39 -2.46 -8.66
C ILE A 80 1.09 -2.67 -10.14
N ASP A 81 2.12 -2.63 -11.00
CA ASP A 81 1.95 -2.90 -12.43
C ASP A 81 1.58 -4.36 -12.71
N LYS A 82 2.02 -5.29 -11.88
CA LYS A 82 1.72 -6.72 -11.99
C LYS A 82 0.35 -7.08 -11.42
N VAL A 83 -0.02 -6.55 -10.25
CA VAL A 83 -1.27 -6.92 -9.57
C VAL A 83 -2.44 -6.01 -9.95
N GLY A 84 -2.15 -4.81 -10.43
CA GLY A 84 -3.15 -3.76 -10.66
C GLY A 84 -3.57 -3.02 -9.39
N PRO A 85 -4.08 -1.78 -9.53
CA PRO A 85 -4.49 -0.97 -8.37
C PRO A 85 -5.76 -1.49 -7.69
N LYS A 86 -6.71 -2.04 -8.44
CA LYS A 86 -8.01 -2.45 -7.90
C LYS A 86 -7.91 -3.53 -6.82
N PRO A 87 -7.17 -4.65 -6.98
CA PRO A 87 -7.04 -5.66 -5.92
C PRO A 87 -6.42 -5.10 -4.63
N VAL A 88 -5.47 -4.16 -4.75
CA VAL A 88 -4.84 -3.51 -3.59
C VAL A 88 -5.85 -2.63 -2.85
N ALA A 89 -6.65 -1.86 -3.58
CA ALA A 89 -7.73 -1.06 -3.00
C ALA A 89 -8.81 -1.95 -2.34
N ASP A 90 -9.16 -3.08 -2.96
CA ASP A 90 -10.14 -4.03 -2.42
C ASP A 90 -9.62 -4.67 -1.11
N LEU A 91 -8.33 -5.04 -1.04
CA LEU A 91 -7.73 -5.52 0.22
C LEU A 91 -7.85 -4.46 1.32
N ALA A 92 -7.49 -3.20 1.05
CA ALA A 92 -7.59 -2.14 2.04
C ALA A 92 -9.04 -1.94 2.52
N ARG A 93 -10.03 -2.00 1.62
CA ARG A 93 -11.46 -1.95 1.98
C ARG A 93 -11.87 -3.13 2.86
N ASN A 94 -11.45 -4.34 2.54
CA ASN A 94 -11.71 -5.54 3.32
C ASN A 94 -11.11 -5.45 4.74
N LEU A 95 -10.03 -4.70 4.89
CA LEU A 95 -9.38 -4.42 6.17
C LEU A 95 -9.94 -3.17 6.88
N GLY A 96 -11.13 -2.69 6.48
CA GLY A 96 -11.90 -1.67 7.19
C GLY A 96 -11.67 -0.23 6.72
N VAL A 97 -10.94 -0.01 5.63
CA VAL A 97 -10.82 1.34 5.03
C VAL A 97 -12.12 1.67 4.31
N SER A 98 -12.83 2.70 4.79
CA SER A 98 -14.09 3.18 4.23
C SER A 98 -13.93 4.39 3.31
N SER A 99 -12.80 5.06 3.38
CA SER A 99 -12.47 6.20 2.52
C SER A 99 -12.29 5.76 1.07
N ARG A 100 -12.54 6.69 0.14
CA ARG A 100 -12.35 6.43 -1.28
C ARG A 100 -10.87 6.18 -1.59
N ILE A 101 -10.59 5.05 -2.20
CA ILE A 101 -9.30 4.71 -2.77
C ILE A 101 -9.48 4.64 -4.29
N PRO A 102 -8.83 5.51 -5.07
CA PRO A 102 -8.93 5.49 -6.53
C PRO A 102 -8.19 4.28 -7.11
N ASP A 103 -8.69 3.75 -8.24
CA ASP A 103 -8.08 2.60 -8.92
C ASP A 103 -6.98 3.07 -9.89
N VAL A 104 -5.96 3.76 -9.35
CA VAL A 104 -4.81 4.29 -10.11
C VAL A 104 -3.49 3.79 -9.52
N PRO A 105 -2.42 3.66 -10.33
CA PRO A 105 -1.13 3.13 -9.85
C PRO A 105 -0.51 3.93 -8.71
N ALA A 106 -0.79 5.23 -8.63
CA ALA A 106 -0.25 6.11 -7.60
C ALA A 106 -0.61 5.70 -6.17
N ILE A 107 -1.66 4.87 -5.95
CA ILE A 107 -1.97 4.32 -4.63
C ILE A 107 -0.81 3.51 -4.05
N ALA A 108 0.05 2.93 -4.87
CA ALA A 108 1.26 2.22 -4.43
C ALA A 108 2.20 3.08 -3.59
N LEU A 109 2.14 4.40 -3.74
CA LEU A 109 2.91 5.37 -2.98
C LEU A 109 2.09 6.08 -1.89
N GLY A 110 0.83 5.67 -1.70
CA GLY A 110 -0.04 6.16 -0.66
C GLY A 110 -0.65 7.53 -0.92
N THR A 111 -1.09 7.78 -2.15
CA THR A 111 -1.81 9.01 -2.52
C THR A 111 -3.21 9.15 -1.90
N PRO A 112 -3.93 8.09 -1.46
CA PRO A 112 -5.22 8.26 -0.82
C PRO A 112 -5.14 9.02 0.52
N ASP A 113 -6.20 9.80 0.79
CA ASP A 113 -6.40 10.47 2.06
C ASP A 113 -7.23 9.57 3.00
N LEU A 114 -6.57 9.02 4.01
CA LEU A 114 -7.20 8.17 5.02
C LEU A 114 -7.08 8.79 6.42
N SER A 115 -7.96 8.38 7.32
CA SER A 115 -7.87 8.75 8.73
C SER A 115 -6.94 7.81 9.50
N VAL A 116 -6.39 8.29 10.60
CA VAL A 116 -5.60 7.46 11.52
C VAL A 116 -6.44 6.29 12.03
N TYR A 117 -7.73 6.51 12.29
CA TYR A 117 -8.65 5.46 12.74
C TYR A 117 -8.75 4.30 11.75
N GLU A 118 -8.89 4.60 10.45
CA GLU A 118 -8.93 3.57 9.39
C GLU A 118 -7.59 2.82 9.31
N MET A 119 -6.49 3.55 9.37
CA MET A 119 -5.16 2.94 9.31
C MET A 119 -4.85 2.06 10.51
N VAL A 120 -5.23 2.47 11.72
CA VAL A 120 -5.10 1.65 12.95
C VAL A 120 -5.90 0.36 12.81
N GLY A 121 -7.15 0.43 12.34
CA GLY A 121 -7.97 -0.75 12.12
C GLY A 121 -7.36 -1.71 11.10
N ALA A 122 -6.93 -1.19 9.96
CA ALA A 122 -6.35 -2.00 8.89
C ALA A 122 -5.00 -2.62 9.29
N TYR A 123 -4.13 -1.86 9.98
CA TYR A 123 -2.88 -2.40 10.52
C TYR A 123 -3.11 -3.40 11.66
N GLY A 124 -4.17 -3.21 12.44
CA GLY A 124 -4.59 -4.17 13.46
C GLY A 124 -4.83 -5.55 12.88
N ALA A 125 -5.34 -5.66 11.65
CA ALA A 125 -5.53 -6.94 10.99
C ALA A 125 -4.20 -7.65 10.68
N PHE A 126 -3.16 -6.93 10.25
CA PHE A 126 -1.83 -7.53 10.07
C PHE A 126 -1.27 -8.08 11.38
N ALA A 127 -1.45 -7.37 12.50
CA ALA A 127 -1.02 -7.81 13.82
C ALA A 127 -1.88 -8.97 14.35
N ASN A 128 -3.14 -9.07 13.92
CA ASN A 128 -4.13 -10.05 14.42
C ASN A 128 -4.38 -11.17 13.40
N LYS A 129 -3.34 -11.70 12.79
CA LYS A 129 -3.38 -12.87 11.87
C LYS A 129 -4.38 -12.72 10.72
N GLY A 130 -4.56 -11.51 10.21
CA GLY A 130 -5.47 -11.20 9.10
C GLY A 130 -6.93 -10.91 9.53
N ILE A 131 -7.25 -10.97 10.81
CA ILE A 131 -8.60 -10.72 11.31
C ILE A 131 -8.75 -9.24 11.62
N TYR A 132 -9.64 -8.57 10.88
CA TYR A 132 -10.00 -7.19 11.16
C TYR A 132 -10.85 -7.08 12.42
N VAL A 133 -10.46 -6.18 13.33
CA VAL A 133 -11.24 -5.80 14.50
C VAL A 133 -11.42 -4.28 14.46
N LYS A 134 -12.66 -3.84 14.55
CA LYS A 134 -12.98 -2.41 14.57
C LYS A 134 -12.34 -1.75 15.80
N PRO A 135 -11.54 -0.69 15.62
CA PRO A 135 -10.95 0.01 16.76
C PRO A 135 -12.02 0.63 17.69
N ILE A 136 -11.84 0.47 18.98
CA ILE A 136 -12.70 1.05 20.02
C ILE A 136 -11.86 2.06 20.80
N MET A 137 -12.32 3.32 20.87
CA MET A 137 -11.61 4.37 21.60
C MET A 137 -12.14 4.56 23.02
N VAL A 138 -13.43 4.28 23.25
CA VAL A 138 -14.09 4.42 24.56
C VAL A 138 -14.91 3.18 24.82
N THR A 139 -14.66 2.52 25.93
CA THR A 139 -15.40 1.31 26.34
C THR A 139 -16.45 1.59 27.41
N LYS A 140 -16.28 2.65 28.21
CA LYS A 140 -17.20 3.01 29.29
C LYS A 140 -17.10 4.51 29.62
N ILE A 141 -18.21 5.13 29.91
CA ILE A 141 -18.31 6.46 30.52
C ILE A 141 -19.10 6.28 31.82
N GLU A 142 -18.58 6.79 32.92
CA GLU A 142 -19.24 6.77 34.23
C GLU A 142 -19.43 8.21 34.74
N ASP A 143 -20.66 8.54 35.20
CA ASP A 143 -20.91 9.74 36.00
C ASP A 143 -20.53 9.50 37.46
N LYS A 144 -20.01 10.55 38.11
CA LYS A 144 -19.69 10.52 39.55
C LYS A 144 -20.91 10.83 40.36
#